data_9741bd6baea6f4b73805fef2e7dfe046
#
_entry.id   9741bd6baea6f4b73805fef2e7dfe046
#
_cell.length_a   1.000
_cell.length_b   1.000
_cell.length_c   1.000
_cell.angle_alpha   90.00
_cell.angle_beta   90.00
_cell.angle_gamma   90.00
#
_symmetry.space_group_name_H-M   'P 1'
#
loop_
_entity.id
_entity.type
_entity.pdbx_description
1 polymer ?
#
loop_
_entity_poly.entity_id
_entity_poly.type
_entity_poly.pdbx_seq_one_letter_code
_entity_poly.pdbx_strand_id
1 'polypeptide(L)'
;MFFTLLRSQPLQHLSRPILRAGPLRAASQSFVFPTVPIIYSRNMAAGNSMNITDWVKPGDKSGEFKRQQSVFRNWISREAGAQFPPEKGRYHLYVSYACPWAHRTLITRKLKGLEDFISFSSVHWHLGEKGWRFVTPDEKLPGENTIPDPLHPEFTHLRQIYFSNDPEYTGRFTVPVLFDKKTKLIVSNESSEIIRMLYHEFDDILPEQYKKIDLFPDALQAEIEAYNEWIYNDINNGVYKSGFATTQEAYENAVTTLFSSLDKVEAHLAKQQAASKPYFFGDEITEADIRLYTTIVRFDPVYVQHFKCNLRDIRSGFPALHRWVRRLYWDVPAFRDTTDFEHIKLHYTKSHKQINQFAITPVGPVPDILPRDEEVRAVQAAK
;
A
#
# COMPACT_ATOMS: atom_id res chain seq x y z
N MET A 1 -0.94 5.19 65.46
CA MET A 1 -1.23 4.01 66.27
C MET A 1 -1.39 2.79 65.40
N PHE A 2 -0.58 1.80 65.70
CA PHE A 2 -0.41 0.43 65.17
C PHE A 2 0.37 0.23 63.90
N PHE A 3 1.67 0.00 64.12
CA PHE A 3 2.61 -0.77 63.31
C PHE A 3 2.29 -2.26 63.41
N THR A 4 2.44 -3.00 62.30
CA THR A 4 2.73 -4.45 62.43
C THR A 4 3.76 -4.84 61.37
N LEU A 5 4.92 -5.17 61.90
CA LEU A 5 6.08 -5.82 61.24
C LEU A 5 5.75 -7.28 60.92
N LEU A 6 6.13 -7.78 59.77
CA LEU A 6 6.30 -9.21 59.54
C LEU A 6 7.67 -9.52 58.95
N ARG A 7 8.29 -10.50 59.59
CA ARG A 7 9.66 -10.97 59.57
C ARG A 7 10.05 -11.64 58.25
N SER A 8 11.31 -11.43 57.90
CA SER A 8 12.13 -12.20 56.96
C SER A 8 12.46 -13.60 57.49
N GLN A 9 12.48 -14.60 56.58
CA GLN A 9 13.19 -15.87 56.79
C GLN A 9 14.14 -16.16 55.63
N PRO A 10 15.29 -16.86 55.86
CA PRO A 10 16.39 -16.97 54.94
C PRO A 10 16.32 -18.21 54.01
N LEU A 11 16.80 -18.07 52.79
CA LEU A 11 16.95 -19.12 51.81
C LEU A 11 18.19 -20.00 52.12
N GLN A 12 17.95 -21.31 52.20
CA GLN A 12 19.00 -22.34 52.33
C GLN A 12 19.68 -22.62 50.98
N HIS A 13 20.99 -22.61 50.99
CA HIS A 13 21.88 -23.10 49.91
C HIS A 13 21.77 -24.60 49.72
N LEU A 14 21.48 -25.05 48.51
CA LEU A 14 21.70 -26.41 48.06
C LEU A 14 22.79 -26.44 46.97
N SER A 15 23.95 -26.97 47.34
CA SER A 15 25.11 -27.22 46.50
C SER A 15 24.84 -28.42 45.57
N ARG A 16 25.10 -28.28 44.28
CA ARG A 16 25.18 -29.41 43.32
C ARG A 16 26.61 -29.64 42.85
N PRO A 17 27.03 -30.89 42.64
CA PRO A 17 28.41 -31.25 42.33
C PRO A 17 28.76 -31.00 40.84
N ILE A 18 30.04 -30.64 40.64
CA ILE A 18 30.66 -30.40 39.36
C ILE A 18 31.02 -31.75 38.73
N LEU A 19 30.43 -32.06 37.56
CA LEU A 19 30.87 -33.17 36.70
C LEU A 19 31.89 -32.65 35.68
N ARG A 20 33.10 -33.23 35.69
CA ARG A 20 34.18 -32.97 34.74
C ARG A 20 33.79 -33.51 33.36
N ALA A 21 33.87 -32.68 32.33
CA ALA A 21 33.76 -33.09 30.93
C ALA A 21 35.14 -33.45 30.38
N GLY A 22 35.25 -34.63 29.78
CA GLY A 22 36.39 -35.07 28.98
C GLY A 22 36.29 -34.55 27.52
N PRO A 23 37.42 -34.60 26.77
CA PRO A 23 37.44 -33.97 25.44
C PRO A 23 36.72 -34.79 24.37
N LEU A 24 35.74 -34.19 23.72
CA LEU A 24 35.08 -34.72 22.53
C LEU A 24 35.90 -34.40 21.27
N ARG A 25 36.29 -35.43 20.55
CA ARG A 25 36.91 -35.36 19.21
C ARG A 25 35.89 -34.84 18.21
N ALA A 26 36.24 -33.80 17.46
CA ALA A 26 35.50 -33.32 16.32
C ALA A 26 35.55 -34.30 15.15
N ALA A 27 34.41 -34.88 14.79
CA ALA A 27 34.21 -35.55 13.51
C ALA A 27 33.50 -34.59 12.57
N SER A 28 34.21 -34.15 11.54
CA SER A 28 33.62 -33.34 10.44
C SER A 28 32.79 -34.28 9.55
N GLN A 29 31.46 -34.21 9.67
CA GLN A 29 30.57 -34.79 8.67
C GLN A 29 30.08 -33.65 7.74
N SER A 30 30.52 -33.74 6.48
CA SER A 30 30.03 -32.91 5.40
C SER A 30 28.60 -33.34 5.05
N PHE A 31 27.61 -32.53 5.41
CA PHE A 31 26.24 -32.71 4.93
C PHE A 31 26.14 -32.19 3.51
N VAL A 32 26.05 -33.11 2.54
CA VAL A 32 25.63 -32.82 1.17
C VAL A 32 24.10 -32.78 1.19
N PHE A 33 23.53 -31.60 1.01
CA PHE A 33 22.10 -31.47 0.82
C PHE A 33 21.72 -31.92 -0.60
N PRO A 34 20.76 -32.85 -0.76
CA PRO A 34 20.28 -33.19 -2.10
C PRO A 34 19.49 -32.00 -2.69
N THR A 35 19.91 -31.54 -3.85
CA THR A 35 19.11 -30.61 -4.69
C THR A 35 17.90 -31.36 -5.20
N VAL A 36 16.76 -31.14 -4.58
CA VAL A 36 15.46 -31.63 -5.09
C VAL A 36 15.01 -30.67 -6.17
N PRO A 37 14.76 -31.11 -7.41
CA PRO A 37 14.19 -30.27 -8.44
C PRO A 37 12.74 -29.93 -8.02
N ILE A 38 12.46 -28.63 -7.80
CA ILE A 38 11.11 -28.17 -7.51
C ILE A 38 10.31 -28.21 -8.81
N ILE A 39 9.56 -29.29 -9.00
CA ILE A 39 8.58 -29.39 -10.09
C ILE A 39 7.33 -28.62 -9.65
N TYR A 40 7.20 -27.36 -10.11
CA TYR A 40 6.00 -26.59 -9.97
C TYR A 40 4.92 -27.07 -10.98
N SER A 41 4.31 -28.18 -10.68
CA SER A 41 3.04 -28.57 -11.32
C SER A 41 2.14 -29.17 -10.25
N ARG A 42 1.30 -28.34 -9.65
CA ARG A 42 0.10 -28.83 -8.98
C ARG A 42 -1.12 -28.17 -9.60
N ASN A 43 -1.92 -28.99 -10.29
CA ASN A 43 -3.30 -28.71 -10.61
C ASN A 43 -4.03 -28.34 -9.31
N MET A 44 -4.53 -27.12 -9.21
CA MET A 44 -5.45 -26.75 -8.16
C MET A 44 -6.70 -27.60 -8.30
N ALA A 45 -6.98 -28.43 -7.32
CA ALA A 45 -8.23 -29.19 -7.24
C ALA A 45 -9.43 -28.24 -7.32
N ALA A 46 -10.40 -28.60 -8.15
CA ALA A 46 -11.65 -27.89 -8.33
C ALA A 46 -12.52 -28.03 -7.07
N GLY A 47 -12.32 -27.14 -6.11
CA GLY A 47 -13.23 -26.92 -5.01
C GLY A 47 -13.35 -25.43 -4.83
N ASN A 48 -14.53 -24.84 -5.00
CA ASN A 48 -14.97 -23.44 -4.82
C ASN A 48 -13.87 -22.40 -4.49
N SER A 49 -12.73 -22.43 -5.18
CA SER A 49 -11.63 -21.48 -5.00
C SER A 49 -12.04 -20.18 -5.69
N MET A 50 -12.16 -19.14 -4.90
CA MET A 50 -12.33 -17.75 -5.34
C MET A 50 -11.21 -17.44 -6.33
N ASN A 51 -11.53 -17.10 -7.58
CA ASN A 51 -10.53 -16.60 -8.51
C ASN A 51 -9.92 -15.31 -7.96
N ILE A 52 -8.67 -15.07 -8.24
CA ILE A 52 -7.98 -13.86 -7.77
C ILE A 52 -8.65 -12.57 -8.32
N THR A 53 -9.40 -12.70 -9.39
CA THR A 53 -10.20 -11.64 -10.01
C THR A 53 -11.62 -11.54 -9.47
N ASP A 54 -12.04 -12.42 -8.56
CA ASP A 54 -13.35 -12.34 -7.90
C ASP A 54 -13.28 -11.34 -6.76
N TRP A 55 -13.88 -10.18 -6.94
CA TRP A 55 -13.87 -9.09 -5.96
C TRP A 55 -14.99 -9.24 -4.92
N VAL A 56 -16.05 -9.92 -5.26
CA VAL A 56 -17.12 -10.35 -4.36
C VAL A 56 -17.11 -11.87 -4.35
N LYS A 57 -17.32 -12.50 -3.20
CA LYS A 57 -17.34 -13.98 -3.11
C LYS A 57 -18.49 -14.54 -3.95
N PRO A 58 -18.22 -15.52 -4.83
CA PRO A 58 -19.29 -16.21 -5.54
C PRO A 58 -20.34 -16.72 -4.57
N GLY A 59 -21.62 -16.36 -4.81
CA GLY A 59 -22.75 -16.75 -3.95
C GLY A 59 -22.99 -15.88 -2.71
N ASP A 60 -22.21 -14.83 -2.46
CA ASP A 60 -22.52 -13.82 -1.43
C ASP A 60 -23.74 -13.00 -1.88
N LYS A 61 -24.87 -13.21 -1.20
CA LYS A 61 -26.15 -12.54 -1.52
C LYS A 61 -26.16 -11.05 -1.14
N SER A 62 -25.23 -10.59 -0.27
CA SER A 62 -25.13 -9.17 0.06
C SER A 62 -24.66 -8.34 -1.11
N GLY A 63 -23.91 -8.93 -2.03
CA GLY A 63 -23.30 -8.23 -3.16
C GLY A 63 -22.24 -7.22 -2.78
N GLU A 64 -21.77 -7.24 -1.54
CA GLU A 64 -20.80 -6.28 -1.00
C GLU A 64 -19.37 -6.71 -1.24
N PHE A 65 -18.53 -5.77 -1.61
CA PHE A 65 -17.07 -5.95 -1.60
C PHE A 65 -16.55 -5.97 -0.17
N LYS A 66 -15.81 -7.04 0.18
CA LYS A 66 -15.13 -7.20 1.47
C LYS A 66 -13.63 -7.36 1.25
N ARG A 67 -12.84 -6.42 1.78
CA ARG A 67 -11.38 -6.47 1.64
C ARG A 67 -10.78 -7.55 2.53
N GLN A 68 -9.95 -8.41 1.93
CA GLN A 68 -9.15 -9.38 2.67
C GLN A 68 -7.99 -8.70 3.38
N GLN A 69 -7.69 -9.11 4.62
CA GLN A 69 -6.57 -8.58 5.39
C GLN A 69 -5.22 -9.08 4.86
N SER A 70 -4.20 -8.25 5.01
CA SER A 70 -2.81 -8.62 4.77
C SER A 70 -2.29 -9.56 5.85
N VAL A 71 -1.46 -10.53 5.48
CA VAL A 71 -0.98 -11.57 6.42
C VAL A 71 0.50 -11.46 6.75
N PHE A 72 1.31 -10.87 5.88
CA PHE A 72 2.71 -10.60 6.18
C PHE A 72 2.79 -9.25 6.88
N ARG A 73 3.08 -9.26 8.19
CA ARG A 73 2.96 -8.10 9.09
C ARG A 73 4.18 -7.96 10.00
N ASN A 74 5.39 -8.34 9.51
CA ASN A 74 6.63 -8.06 10.21
C ASN A 74 6.98 -6.57 10.09
N TRP A 75 7.95 -6.14 10.90
CA TRP A 75 8.31 -4.74 11.06
C TRP A 75 9.81 -4.52 10.90
N ILE A 76 10.22 -3.49 10.13
CA ILE A 76 11.58 -2.97 10.19
C ILE A 76 11.70 -2.19 11.49
N SER A 77 12.71 -2.49 12.32
CA SER A 77 12.94 -1.78 13.56
C SER A 77 14.43 -1.52 13.78
N ARG A 78 14.73 -0.32 14.28
CA ARG A 78 16.08 0.07 14.71
C ARG A 78 16.47 -0.43 16.11
N GLU A 79 15.58 -1.15 16.78
CA GLU A 79 15.89 -1.77 18.06
C GLU A 79 17.00 -2.81 17.93
N ALA A 80 17.86 -2.90 18.93
CA ALA A 80 18.97 -3.86 18.93
C ALA A 80 18.46 -5.30 18.86
N GLY A 81 18.96 -6.06 17.90
CA GLY A 81 18.55 -7.47 17.69
C GLY A 81 17.29 -7.64 16.83
N ALA A 82 16.74 -6.58 16.27
CA ALA A 82 15.61 -6.68 15.35
C ALA A 82 15.91 -7.62 14.18
N GLN A 83 14.93 -8.44 13.79
CA GLN A 83 15.05 -9.35 12.64
C GLN A 83 15.28 -8.58 11.33
N PHE A 84 14.64 -7.43 11.20
CA PHE A 84 14.70 -6.56 10.04
C PHE A 84 15.20 -5.16 10.44
N PRO A 85 16.52 -4.97 10.70
CA PRO A 85 17.07 -3.65 11.01
C PRO A 85 17.11 -2.75 9.77
N PRO A 86 16.99 -1.41 9.92
CA PRO A 86 17.14 -0.47 8.83
C PRO A 86 18.56 -0.54 8.28
N GLU A 87 18.70 -0.77 6.97
CA GLU A 87 19.98 -0.90 6.31
C GLU A 87 19.88 -0.41 4.87
N LYS A 88 20.84 0.43 4.45
CA LYS A 88 20.90 0.96 3.08
C LYS A 88 21.06 -0.18 2.07
N GLY A 89 20.16 -0.21 1.08
CA GLY A 89 20.22 -1.17 -0.01
C GLY A 89 19.70 -2.59 0.33
N ARG A 90 19.24 -2.85 1.56
CA ARG A 90 18.76 -4.16 1.99
C ARG A 90 17.36 -4.50 1.48
N TYR A 91 16.48 -3.54 1.44
CA TYR A 91 15.07 -3.76 1.14
C TYR A 91 14.70 -3.44 -0.30
N HIS A 92 13.63 -4.07 -0.78
CA HIS A 92 13.04 -3.85 -2.09
C HIS A 92 11.52 -3.77 -1.98
N LEU A 93 10.91 -2.81 -2.70
CA LEU A 93 9.47 -2.69 -2.81
C LEU A 93 8.99 -3.22 -4.15
N TYR A 94 8.12 -4.23 -4.14
CA TYR A 94 7.32 -4.58 -5.30
C TYR A 94 6.02 -3.77 -5.27
N VAL A 95 5.75 -3.03 -6.32
CA VAL A 95 4.62 -2.11 -6.43
C VAL A 95 3.89 -2.26 -7.76
N SER A 96 2.74 -1.60 -7.87
CA SER A 96 2.10 -1.27 -9.14
C SER A 96 1.73 0.21 -9.11
N TYR A 97 2.08 0.97 -10.11
CA TYR A 97 1.65 2.37 -10.24
C TYR A 97 0.12 2.52 -10.27
N ALA A 98 -0.58 1.50 -10.74
CA ALA A 98 -2.04 1.50 -10.71
C ALA A 98 -2.62 1.38 -9.31
N CYS A 99 -1.94 0.70 -8.38
CA CYS A 99 -2.46 0.38 -7.05
C CYS A 99 -2.37 1.57 -6.09
N PRO A 100 -3.49 2.10 -5.54
CA PRO A 100 -3.45 3.22 -4.60
C PRO A 100 -2.75 2.86 -3.28
N TRP A 101 -2.79 1.59 -2.87
CA TRP A 101 -2.12 1.13 -1.66
C TRP A 101 -0.60 1.13 -1.80
N ALA A 102 -0.08 0.63 -2.94
CA ALA A 102 1.35 0.66 -3.24
C ALA A 102 1.84 2.09 -3.49
N HIS A 103 1.02 2.95 -4.07
CA HIS A 103 1.35 4.35 -4.32
C HIS A 103 1.71 5.11 -3.03
N ARG A 104 1.05 4.81 -1.89
CA ARG A 104 1.40 5.38 -0.59
C ARG A 104 2.88 5.14 -0.25
N THR A 105 3.38 3.94 -0.51
CA THR A 105 4.77 3.57 -0.19
C THR A 105 5.78 4.26 -1.09
N LEU A 106 5.45 4.49 -2.36
CA LEU A 106 6.29 5.26 -3.27
C LEU A 106 6.37 6.73 -2.88
N ILE A 107 5.23 7.37 -2.56
CA ILE A 107 5.19 8.76 -2.07
C ILE A 107 6.06 8.89 -0.81
N THR A 108 5.83 8.03 0.18
CA THR A 108 6.57 8.07 1.45
C THR A 108 8.06 7.85 1.25
N ARG A 109 8.44 6.86 0.42
CA ARG A 109 9.83 6.58 0.07
C ARG A 109 10.53 7.84 -0.49
N LYS A 110 9.84 8.58 -1.36
CA LYS A 110 10.39 9.78 -1.99
C LYS A 110 10.39 10.98 -1.03
N LEU A 111 9.34 11.20 -0.23
CA LEU A 111 9.30 12.25 0.79
C LEU A 111 10.43 12.10 1.81
N LYS A 112 10.71 10.88 2.24
CA LYS A 112 11.75 10.57 3.23
C LYS A 112 13.16 10.42 2.64
N GLY A 113 13.36 10.67 1.33
CA GLY A 113 14.67 10.56 0.67
C GLY A 113 15.25 9.14 0.71
N LEU A 114 14.38 8.12 0.64
CA LEU A 114 14.77 6.71 0.74
C LEU A 114 15.08 6.08 -0.62
N GLU A 115 15.19 6.88 -1.70
CA GLU A 115 15.42 6.37 -3.05
C GLU A 115 16.70 5.54 -3.17
N ASP A 116 17.78 5.98 -2.54
CA ASP A 116 19.05 5.25 -2.50
C ASP A 116 19.10 4.13 -1.45
N PHE A 117 18.11 4.05 -0.57
CA PHE A 117 18.08 3.10 0.55
C PHE A 117 17.22 1.88 0.26
N ILE A 118 16.10 2.07 -0.43
CA ILE A 118 15.12 1.04 -0.73
C ILE A 118 14.86 1.05 -2.22
N SER A 119 15.30 0.03 -2.93
CA SER A 119 14.99 -0.14 -4.35
C SER A 119 13.52 -0.54 -4.56
N PHE A 120 12.98 -0.31 -5.76
CA PHE A 120 11.66 -0.81 -6.11
C PHE A 120 11.60 -1.31 -7.57
N SER A 121 10.60 -2.14 -7.84
CA SER A 121 10.16 -2.46 -9.20
C SER A 121 8.64 -2.44 -9.29
N SER A 122 8.13 -1.98 -10.41
CA SER A 122 6.70 -2.01 -10.70
C SER A 122 6.36 -3.24 -11.53
N VAL A 123 5.32 -3.95 -11.11
CA VAL A 123 4.70 -4.99 -11.94
C VAL A 123 4.00 -4.36 -13.14
N HIS A 124 3.65 -5.20 -14.13
CA HIS A 124 2.82 -4.80 -15.26
C HIS A 124 1.46 -4.27 -14.78
N TRP A 125 0.87 -3.31 -15.49
CA TRP A 125 -0.45 -2.75 -15.15
C TRP A 125 -1.59 -3.78 -15.19
N HIS A 126 -1.47 -4.87 -15.95
CA HIS A 126 -2.53 -5.88 -16.07
C HIS A 126 -2.50 -6.89 -14.93
N LEU A 127 -3.64 -7.02 -14.24
CA LEU A 127 -3.91 -8.06 -13.25
C LEU A 127 -4.72 -9.18 -13.91
N GLY A 128 -4.08 -10.32 -14.15
CA GLY A 128 -4.70 -11.49 -14.75
C GLY A 128 -5.10 -12.58 -13.74
N GLU A 129 -5.53 -13.71 -14.22
CA GLU A 129 -5.95 -14.87 -13.38
C GLU A 129 -4.85 -15.42 -12.48
N LYS A 130 -3.58 -15.20 -12.86
CA LYS A 130 -2.41 -15.58 -12.05
C LYS A 130 -1.92 -14.43 -11.15
N GLY A 131 -2.68 -13.34 -11.03
CA GLY A 131 -2.29 -12.15 -10.31
C GLY A 131 -1.43 -11.19 -11.13
N TRP A 132 -0.67 -10.35 -10.44
CA TRP A 132 0.28 -9.44 -11.05
C TRP A 132 1.41 -10.20 -11.74
N ARG A 133 1.69 -9.90 -13.00
CA ARG A 133 2.87 -10.39 -13.71
C ARG A 133 3.99 -9.35 -13.70
N PHE A 134 5.20 -9.78 -13.84
CA PHE A 134 6.32 -8.91 -14.22
C PHE A 134 6.26 -8.63 -15.72
N VAL A 135 6.91 -7.56 -16.17
CA VAL A 135 7.10 -7.31 -17.61
C VAL A 135 8.15 -8.27 -18.18
N THR A 136 8.09 -8.54 -19.46
CA THR A 136 9.12 -9.31 -20.13
C THR A 136 10.25 -8.39 -20.63
N PRO A 137 11.46 -8.89 -20.90
CA PRO A 137 12.59 -8.05 -21.32
C PRO A 137 12.36 -7.24 -22.61
N ASP A 138 11.46 -7.70 -23.47
CA ASP A 138 11.09 -7.07 -24.74
C ASP A 138 9.97 -6.02 -24.60
N GLU A 139 9.24 -6.02 -23.48
CA GLU A 139 8.20 -5.02 -23.22
C GLU A 139 8.82 -3.70 -22.75
N LYS A 140 8.33 -2.60 -23.32
CA LYS A 140 8.64 -1.24 -22.86
C LYS A 140 7.35 -0.56 -22.44
N LEU A 141 7.19 -0.39 -21.14
CA LEU A 141 6.04 0.26 -20.54
C LEU A 141 6.44 1.56 -19.88
N PRO A 142 5.53 2.53 -19.75
CA PRO A 142 5.77 3.74 -18.97
C PRO A 142 6.00 3.40 -17.49
N GLY A 143 6.45 4.41 -16.76
CA GLY A 143 6.72 4.29 -15.32
C GLY A 143 8.15 3.80 -15.03
N GLU A 144 8.81 4.51 -14.13
CA GLU A 144 10.15 4.17 -13.66
C GLU A 144 10.16 2.76 -13.06
N ASN A 145 11.21 1.98 -13.35
CA ASN A 145 11.38 0.61 -12.83
C ASN A 145 10.22 -0.35 -13.14
N THR A 146 9.47 -0.12 -14.22
CA THR A 146 8.55 -1.12 -14.79
C THR A 146 9.37 -2.09 -15.61
N ILE A 147 9.99 -3.06 -14.95
CA ILE A 147 11.01 -3.96 -15.46
C ILE A 147 10.72 -5.41 -15.03
N PRO A 148 11.36 -6.43 -15.66
CA PRO A 148 11.39 -7.79 -15.13
C PRO A 148 11.84 -7.80 -13.67
N ASP A 149 11.50 -8.84 -12.91
CA ASP A 149 11.92 -8.92 -11.50
C ASP A 149 13.47 -8.87 -11.41
N PRO A 150 14.05 -7.82 -10.82
CA PRO A 150 15.50 -7.69 -10.74
C PRO A 150 16.16 -8.64 -9.72
N LEU A 151 15.37 -9.24 -8.84
CA LEU A 151 15.86 -10.12 -7.78
C LEU A 151 15.69 -11.61 -8.12
N HIS A 152 14.72 -11.96 -8.97
CA HIS A 152 14.40 -13.31 -9.40
C HIS A 152 14.07 -13.28 -10.89
N PRO A 153 15.08 -13.25 -11.78
CA PRO A 153 14.88 -13.12 -13.24
C PRO A 153 14.04 -14.24 -13.86
N GLU A 154 13.96 -15.38 -13.18
CA GLU A 154 13.14 -16.53 -13.58
C GLU A 154 11.66 -16.40 -13.20
N PHE A 155 11.30 -15.43 -12.34
CA PHE A 155 9.92 -15.24 -11.92
C PHE A 155 9.13 -14.40 -12.94
N THR A 156 7.96 -14.88 -13.28
CA THR A 156 7.06 -14.22 -14.24
C THR A 156 5.89 -13.52 -13.56
N HIS A 157 5.60 -13.85 -12.31
CA HIS A 157 4.47 -13.33 -11.55
C HIS A 157 4.83 -13.10 -10.08
N LEU A 158 4.28 -12.05 -9.50
CA LEU A 158 4.47 -11.69 -8.09
C LEU A 158 4.08 -12.81 -7.13
N ARG A 159 3.09 -13.66 -7.48
CA ARG A 159 2.70 -14.80 -6.65
C ARG A 159 3.86 -15.76 -6.33
N GLN A 160 4.90 -15.81 -7.16
CA GLN A 160 6.07 -16.66 -6.92
C GLN A 160 6.89 -16.14 -5.74
N ILE A 161 6.91 -14.82 -5.50
CA ILE A 161 7.47 -14.22 -4.27
C ILE A 161 6.69 -14.69 -3.03
N TYR A 162 5.35 -14.73 -3.11
CA TYR A 162 4.52 -15.21 -2.01
C TYR A 162 4.75 -16.69 -1.72
N PHE A 163 4.78 -17.53 -2.76
CA PHE A 163 5.00 -18.97 -2.62
C PHE A 163 6.42 -19.32 -2.18
N SER A 164 7.44 -18.50 -2.47
CA SER A 164 8.77 -18.69 -1.93
C SER A 164 8.85 -18.45 -0.41
N ASN A 165 7.90 -17.72 0.15
CA ASN A 165 7.79 -17.43 1.57
C ASN A 165 6.78 -18.33 2.31
N ASP A 166 5.70 -18.69 1.63
CA ASP A 166 4.66 -19.60 2.13
C ASP A 166 4.12 -20.44 0.96
N PRO A 167 4.60 -21.66 0.76
CA PRO A 167 4.16 -22.53 -0.34
C PRO A 167 2.67 -22.85 -0.33
N GLU A 168 2.01 -22.78 0.83
CA GLU A 168 0.59 -23.06 1.02
C GLU A 168 -0.27 -21.79 1.04
N TYR A 169 0.30 -20.63 0.66
CA TYR A 169 -0.40 -19.36 0.67
C TYR A 169 -1.66 -19.38 -0.19
N THR A 170 -2.81 -19.07 0.40
CA THR A 170 -4.14 -19.07 -0.24
C THR A 170 -4.76 -17.68 -0.35
N GLY A 171 -4.07 -16.65 0.15
CA GLY A 171 -4.53 -15.26 0.11
C GLY A 171 -4.37 -14.61 -1.28
N ARG A 172 -4.72 -13.32 -1.37
CA ARG A 172 -4.49 -12.52 -2.57
C ARG A 172 -3.03 -12.09 -2.66
N PHE A 173 -2.46 -12.17 -3.85
CA PHE A 173 -1.11 -11.70 -4.16
C PHE A 173 -1.14 -10.18 -4.42
N THR A 174 -1.09 -9.40 -3.35
CA THR A 174 -1.26 -7.95 -3.38
C THR A 174 0.06 -7.19 -3.50
N VAL A 175 -0.02 -5.94 -3.92
CA VAL A 175 1.04 -4.93 -3.80
C VAL A 175 0.54 -3.80 -2.89
N PRO A 176 1.44 -3.14 -2.11
CA PRO A 176 2.89 -3.29 -2.07
C PRO A 176 3.34 -4.58 -1.39
N VAL A 177 4.58 -4.99 -1.68
CA VAL A 177 5.31 -5.98 -0.89
C VAL A 177 6.67 -5.38 -0.53
N LEU A 178 6.95 -5.27 0.76
CA LEU A 178 8.26 -4.93 1.27
C LEU A 178 9.06 -6.23 1.48
N PHE A 179 10.15 -6.39 0.75
CA PHE A 179 10.95 -7.62 0.69
C PHE A 179 12.37 -7.39 1.20
N ASP A 180 12.86 -8.28 2.04
CA ASP A 180 14.24 -8.27 2.52
C ASP A 180 15.15 -9.11 1.61
N LYS A 181 16.04 -8.47 0.88
CA LYS A 181 16.98 -9.12 -0.05
C LYS A 181 17.98 -10.04 0.64
N LYS A 182 18.29 -9.82 1.93
CA LYS A 182 19.23 -10.63 2.68
C LYS A 182 18.64 -11.95 3.15
N THR A 183 17.46 -11.87 3.79
CA THR A 183 16.80 -13.07 4.33
C THR A 183 15.90 -13.76 3.30
N LYS A 184 15.60 -13.10 2.18
CA LYS A 184 14.66 -13.56 1.15
C LYS A 184 13.22 -13.68 1.67
N LEU A 185 12.87 -12.88 2.66
CA LEU A 185 11.55 -12.88 3.29
C LEU A 185 10.73 -11.65 2.92
N ILE A 186 9.41 -11.83 2.81
CA ILE A 186 8.45 -10.73 2.82
C ILE A 186 8.42 -10.15 4.24
N VAL A 187 8.75 -8.87 4.38
CA VAL A 187 8.62 -8.15 5.64
C VAL A 187 7.15 -7.83 5.89
N SER A 188 6.52 -7.10 4.97
CA SER A 188 5.11 -6.72 5.08
C SER A 188 4.49 -6.52 3.70
N ASN A 189 3.17 -6.81 3.61
CA ASN A 189 2.32 -6.45 2.46
C ASN A 189 1.14 -5.55 2.89
N GLU A 190 1.26 -4.88 4.05
CA GLU A 190 0.28 -3.92 4.54
C GLU A 190 0.80 -2.49 4.35
N SER A 191 0.18 -1.75 3.44
CA SER A 191 0.65 -0.41 3.06
C SER A 191 0.69 0.59 4.21
N SER A 192 -0.29 0.54 5.12
CA SER A 192 -0.37 1.45 6.27
C SER A 192 0.75 1.23 7.27
N GLU A 193 1.24 0.01 7.41
CA GLU A 193 2.39 -0.33 8.25
C GLU A 193 3.70 -0.02 7.54
N ILE A 194 3.81 -0.35 6.25
CA ILE A 194 5.02 -0.07 5.47
C ILE A 194 5.34 1.42 5.51
N ILE A 195 4.36 2.31 5.28
CA ILE A 195 4.64 3.76 5.34
C ILE A 195 5.12 4.20 6.72
N ARG A 196 4.57 3.64 7.80
CA ARG A 196 4.99 3.96 9.17
C ARG A 196 6.39 3.47 9.51
N MET A 197 6.79 2.31 9.01
CA MET A 197 8.19 1.87 9.08
C MET A 197 9.13 2.88 8.38
N LEU A 198 8.69 3.45 7.24
CA LEU A 198 9.49 4.40 6.48
C LEU A 198 9.55 5.80 7.11
N TYR A 199 8.68 6.15 8.07
CA TYR A 199 8.67 7.48 8.68
C TYR A 199 9.89 7.73 9.55
N HIS A 200 10.28 6.76 10.39
CA HIS A 200 11.29 6.97 11.42
C HIS A 200 12.35 5.88 11.54
N GLU A 201 12.08 4.64 11.08
CA GLU A 201 13.03 3.55 11.34
C GLU A 201 14.39 3.74 10.64
N PHE A 202 14.44 4.52 9.56
CA PHE A 202 15.66 4.83 8.82
C PHE A 202 16.34 6.12 9.25
N ASP A 203 15.79 6.88 10.20
CA ASP A 203 16.27 8.23 10.54
C ASP A 203 17.75 8.25 10.96
N ASP A 204 18.24 7.23 11.67
CA ASP A 204 19.65 7.19 12.13
C ASP A 204 20.66 7.11 10.99
N ILE A 205 20.25 6.69 9.79
CA ILE A 205 21.11 6.55 8.63
C ILE A 205 20.75 7.52 7.49
N LEU A 206 19.73 8.36 7.69
CA LEU A 206 19.30 9.36 6.70
C LEU A 206 20.05 10.69 6.87
N PRO A 207 20.22 11.45 5.77
CA PRO A 207 20.63 12.85 5.85
C PRO A 207 19.66 13.68 6.69
N GLU A 208 20.19 14.66 7.42
CA GLU A 208 19.45 15.48 8.39
C GLU A 208 18.19 16.16 7.82
N GLN A 209 18.23 16.57 6.56
CA GLN A 209 17.08 17.19 5.89
C GLN A 209 15.85 16.27 5.80
N TYR A 210 16.05 14.96 5.72
CA TYR A 210 14.98 13.99 5.64
C TYR A 210 14.51 13.51 7.02
N LYS A 211 15.39 13.51 8.03
CA LYS A 211 15.00 13.23 9.42
C LYS A 211 13.94 14.19 9.93
N LYS A 212 14.04 15.48 9.55
CA LYS A 212 13.10 16.53 9.98
C LYS A 212 11.69 16.39 9.41
N ILE A 213 11.52 15.56 8.39
CA ILE A 213 10.20 15.32 7.81
C ILE A 213 9.45 14.33 8.69
N ASP A 214 8.51 14.87 9.46
CA ASP A 214 7.64 14.09 10.33
C ASP A 214 6.23 14.00 9.71
N LEU A 215 5.90 12.82 9.23
CA LEU A 215 4.64 12.55 8.55
C LEU A 215 3.53 12.07 9.50
N PHE A 216 3.89 11.83 10.77
CA PHE A 216 2.96 11.35 11.79
C PHE A 216 3.30 11.94 13.17
N PRO A 217 3.26 13.29 13.31
CA PRO A 217 3.71 13.97 14.51
C PRO A 217 2.85 13.64 15.73
N ASP A 218 3.48 13.44 16.87
CA ASP A 218 2.83 13.03 18.13
C ASP A 218 1.61 13.90 18.47
N ALA A 219 1.70 15.20 18.25
CA ALA A 219 0.61 16.14 18.55
C ALA A 219 -0.65 15.93 17.69
N LEU A 220 -0.52 15.28 16.53
CA LEU A 220 -1.62 15.06 15.59
C LEU A 220 -2.02 13.58 15.46
N GLN A 221 -1.33 12.65 16.12
CA GLN A 221 -1.56 11.22 15.95
C GLN A 221 -3.02 10.83 16.19
N ALA A 222 -3.60 11.26 17.30
CA ALA A 222 -4.98 10.92 17.63
C ALA A 222 -5.97 11.45 16.60
N GLU A 223 -5.74 12.67 16.07
CA GLU A 223 -6.59 13.26 15.05
C GLU A 223 -6.43 12.55 13.70
N ILE A 224 -5.19 12.27 13.28
CA ILE A 224 -4.87 11.53 12.07
C ILE A 224 -5.53 10.13 12.11
N GLU A 225 -5.43 9.41 13.23
CA GLU A 225 -6.05 8.08 13.38
C GLU A 225 -7.57 8.16 13.27
N ALA A 226 -8.20 9.13 13.93
CA ALA A 226 -9.64 9.32 13.86
C ALA A 226 -10.13 9.59 12.43
N TYR A 227 -9.39 10.38 11.65
CA TYR A 227 -9.70 10.63 10.23
C TYR A 227 -9.40 9.41 9.37
N ASN A 228 -8.27 8.74 9.60
CA ASN A 228 -7.89 7.55 8.85
C ASN A 228 -8.92 6.43 8.93
N GLU A 229 -9.58 6.24 10.08
CA GLU A 229 -10.56 5.19 10.29
C GLU A 229 -11.74 5.30 9.30
N TRP A 230 -12.42 6.44 9.28
CA TRP A 230 -13.57 6.60 8.40
C TRP A 230 -13.17 6.87 6.94
N ILE A 231 -12.06 7.61 6.66
CA ILE A 231 -11.54 7.79 5.30
C ILE A 231 -11.19 6.44 4.67
N TYR A 232 -10.56 5.55 5.43
CA TYR A 232 -10.27 4.20 4.96
C TYR A 232 -11.52 3.42 4.58
N ASN A 233 -12.52 3.44 5.44
CA ASN A 233 -13.75 2.67 5.25
C ASN A 233 -14.67 3.26 4.17
N ASP A 234 -14.85 4.59 4.18
CA ASP A 234 -15.89 5.26 3.41
C ASP A 234 -15.38 5.82 2.07
N ILE A 235 -14.09 6.18 1.99
CA ILE A 235 -13.50 6.76 0.79
C ILE A 235 -12.55 5.76 0.12
N ASN A 236 -11.44 5.35 0.79
CA ASN A 236 -10.45 4.50 0.15
C ASN A 236 -11.03 3.13 -0.25
N ASN A 237 -11.81 2.50 0.62
CA ASN A 237 -12.57 1.29 0.29
C ASN A 237 -13.93 1.61 -0.35
N GLY A 238 -14.51 2.78 -0.09
CA GLY A 238 -15.81 3.19 -0.60
C GLY A 238 -15.90 3.15 -2.12
N VAL A 239 -14.86 3.62 -2.83
CA VAL A 239 -14.80 3.54 -4.30
C VAL A 239 -14.81 2.08 -4.78
N TYR A 240 -14.16 1.16 -4.06
CA TYR A 240 -14.17 -0.28 -4.39
C TYR A 240 -15.49 -0.93 -4.03
N LYS A 241 -16.10 -0.56 -2.90
CA LYS A 241 -17.44 -1.02 -2.50
C LYS A 241 -18.48 -0.62 -3.57
N SER A 242 -18.42 0.61 -4.06
CA SER A 242 -19.30 1.09 -5.15
C SER A 242 -19.03 0.35 -6.47
N GLY A 243 -17.74 0.22 -6.85
CA GLY A 243 -17.35 -0.32 -8.15
C GLY A 243 -17.61 -1.81 -8.31
N PHE A 244 -17.38 -2.58 -7.26
CA PHE A 244 -17.54 -4.05 -7.26
C PHE A 244 -18.86 -4.52 -6.70
N ALA A 245 -19.77 -3.65 -6.29
CA ALA A 245 -21.12 -4.04 -5.88
C ALA A 245 -21.80 -4.88 -6.96
N THR A 246 -22.44 -5.98 -6.56
CA THR A 246 -23.16 -6.89 -7.45
C THR A 246 -24.68 -6.81 -7.25
N THR A 247 -25.15 -5.96 -6.31
CA THR A 247 -26.57 -5.64 -6.11
C THR A 247 -26.76 -4.13 -6.12
N GLN A 248 -27.96 -3.68 -6.50
CA GLN A 248 -28.31 -2.26 -6.51
C GLN A 248 -28.21 -1.66 -5.09
N GLU A 249 -28.73 -2.37 -4.11
CA GLU A 249 -28.72 -1.94 -2.71
C GLU A 249 -27.28 -1.74 -2.18
N ALA A 250 -26.38 -2.70 -2.41
CA ALA A 250 -24.98 -2.58 -2.02
C ALA A 250 -24.29 -1.39 -2.69
N TYR A 251 -24.59 -1.13 -3.96
CA TYR A 251 -24.07 0.02 -4.68
C TYR A 251 -24.58 1.35 -4.09
N GLU A 252 -25.89 1.49 -3.91
CA GLU A 252 -26.50 2.72 -3.39
C GLU A 252 -26.01 3.06 -1.99
N ASN A 253 -25.92 2.07 -1.10
CA ASN A 253 -25.37 2.23 0.24
C ASN A 253 -23.91 2.69 0.20
N ALA A 254 -23.09 2.07 -0.65
CA ALA A 254 -21.67 2.39 -0.76
C ALA A 254 -21.44 3.80 -1.35
N VAL A 255 -22.11 4.12 -2.46
CA VAL A 255 -21.91 5.41 -3.16
C VAL A 255 -22.46 6.59 -2.35
N THR A 256 -23.58 6.42 -1.65
CA THR A 256 -24.15 7.46 -0.79
C THR A 256 -23.20 7.76 0.39
N THR A 257 -22.69 6.71 1.06
CA THR A 257 -21.71 6.86 2.14
C THR A 257 -20.44 7.54 1.65
N LEU A 258 -19.90 7.13 0.50
CA LEU A 258 -18.71 7.70 -0.13
C LEU A 258 -18.88 9.22 -0.33
N PHE A 259 -19.98 9.66 -0.96
CA PHE A 259 -20.18 11.07 -1.26
C PHE A 259 -20.48 11.93 -0.01
N SER A 260 -21.21 11.38 0.98
CA SER A 260 -21.35 12.02 2.30
C SER A 260 -20.00 12.25 2.98
N SER A 261 -19.08 11.29 2.84
CA SER A 261 -17.73 11.40 3.41
C SER A 261 -16.81 12.31 2.59
N LEU A 262 -16.97 12.39 1.27
CA LEU A 262 -16.31 13.40 0.44
C LEU A 262 -16.77 14.82 0.80
N ASP A 263 -18.05 15.04 1.12
CA ASP A 263 -18.55 16.34 1.59
C ASP A 263 -17.92 16.76 2.92
N LYS A 264 -17.68 15.81 3.84
CA LYS A 264 -16.93 16.09 5.09
C LYS A 264 -15.48 16.50 4.81
N VAL A 265 -14.80 15.82 3.88
CA VAL A 265 -13.43 16.17 3.46
C VAL A 265 -13.42 17.56 2.81
N GLU A 266 -14.36 17.86 1.91
CA GLU A 266 -14.49 19.16 1.27
C GLU A 266 -14.63 20.29 2.31
N ALA A 267 -15.54 20.13 3.27
CA ALA A 267 -15.75 21.11 4.35
C ALA A 267 -14.50 21.31 5.21
N HIS A 268 -13.80 20.21 5.54
CA HIS A 268 -12.55 20.27 6.30
C HIS A 268 -11.46 21.04 5.54
N LEU A 269 -11.22 20.69 4.28
CA LEU A 269 -10.21 21.35 3.44
C LEU A 269 -10.58 22.82 3.14
N ALA A 270 -11.85 23.14 2.97
CA ALA A 270 -12.30 24.53 2.83
C ALA A 270 -11.96 25.36 4.07
N LYS A 271 -12.16 24.81 5.27
CA LYS A 271 -11.76 25.45 6.54
C LYS A 271 -10.24 25.63 6.64
N GLN A 272 -9.44 24.61 6.30
CA GLN A 272 -7.98 24.72 6.27
C GLN A 272 -7.53 25.83 5.31
N GLN A 273 -8.05 25.83 4.09
CA GLN A 273 -7.69 26.81 3.07
C GLN A 273 -8.11 28.24 3.44
N ALA A 274 -9.25 28.42 4.11
CA ALA A 274 -9.65 29.73 4.65
C ALA A 274 -8.69 30.23 5.73
N ALA A 275 -8.04 29.33 6.47
CA ALA A 275 -6.99 29.64 7.42
C ALA A 275 -5.58 29.70 6.78
N SER A 276 -5.48 29.70 5.44
CA SER A 276 -4.24 29.68 4.67
C SER A 276 -3.37 28.44 4.91
N LYS A 277 -4.00 27.33 5.36
CA LYS A 277 -3.33 26.05 5.57
C LYS A 277 -3.40 25.20 4.30
N PRO A 278 -2.25 24.81 3.72
CA PRO A 278 -2.23 24.15 2.41
C PRO A 278 -2.59 22.68 2.41
N TYR A 279 -2.36 21.98 3.52
CA TYR A 279 -2.50 20.51 3.63
C TYR A 279 -3.62 20.12 4.57
N PHE A 280 -3.82 18.83 4.74
CA PHE A 280 -4.97 18.28 5.47
C PHE A 280 -4.98 18.74 6.94
N PHE A 281 -3.82 18.75 7.60
CA PHE A 281 -3.66 19.18 9.00
C PHE A 281 -2.71 20.37 9.17
N GLY A 282 -2.74 21.34 8.29
CA GLY A 282 -1.98 22.58 8.48
C GLY A 282 -0.94 22.86 7.41
N ASP A 283 0.28 23.21 7.84
CA ASP A 283 1.34 23.71 6.94
C ASP A 283 2.24 22.59 6.41
N GLU A 284 2.24 21.44 7.05
CA GLU A 284 3.09 20.30 6.71
C GLU A 284 2.27 19.12 6.20
N ILE A 285 2.88 18.32 5.32
CA ILE A 285 2.29 17.09 4.80
C ILE A 285 2.28 16.04 5.90
N THR A 286 1.15 15.35 6.06
CA THR A 286 0.99 14.26 7.02
C THR A 286 0.57 12.95 6.34
N GLU A 287 0.50 11.88 7.13
CA GLU A 287 -0.05 10.59 6.70
C GLU A 287 -1.45 10.73 6.09
N ALA A 288 -2.28 11.66 6.58
CA ALA A 288 -3.62 11.89 6.08
C ALA A 288 -3.61 12.32 4.61
N ASP A 289 -2.67 13.22 4.23
CA ASP A 289 -2.49 13.65 2.85
C ASP A 289 -2.08 12.49 1.95
N ILE A 290 -1.13 11.67 2.38
CA ILE A 290 -0.64 10.52 1.61
C ILE A 290 -1.76 9.51 1.38
N ARG A 291 -2.51 9.15 2.42
CA ARG A 291 -3.54 8.12 2.35
C ARG A 291 -4.76 8.53 1.54
N LEU A 292 -5.16 9.79 1.63
CA LEU A 292 -6.29 10.31 0.87
C LEU A 292 -5.93 10.57 -0.60
N TYR A 293 -4.77 11.18 -0.86
CA TYR A 293 -4.34 11.55 -2.20
C TYR A 293 -4.43 10.41 -3.20
N THR A 294 -3.96 9.23 -2.83
CA THR A 294 -3.89 8.09 -3.75
C THR A 294 -5.25 7.65 -4.28
N THR A 295 -6.33 7.89 -3.52
CA THR A 295 -7.71 7.67 -3.99
C THR A 295 -8.19 8.85 -4.83
N ILE A 296 -8.00 10.08 -4.36
CA ILE A 296 -8.56 11.27 -5.01
C ILE A 296 -7.94 11.53 -6.39
N VAL A 297 -6.61 11.33 -6.55
CA VAL A 297 -5.94 11.49 -7.85
C VAL A 297 -6.46 10.51 -8.92
N ARG A 298 -7.03 9.37 -8.52
CA ARG A 298 -7.67 8.38 -9.38
C ARG A 298 -9.15 8.59 -9.61
N PHE A 299 -9.76 9.53 -8.89
CA PHE A 299 -11.23 9.64 -8.84
C PHE A 299 -11.80 9.99 -10.21
N ASP A 300 -11.42 11.15 -10.76
CA ASP A 300 -11.94 11.61 -12.06
C ASP A 300 -11.44 10.73 -13.24
N PRO A 301 -10.14 10.32 -13.31
CA PRO A 301 -9.67 9.50 -14.40
C PRO A 301 -10.28 8.08 -14.45
N VAL A 302 -10.71 7.54 -13.30
CA VAL A 302 -11.14 6.14 -13.21
C VAL A 302 -12.47 5.97 -12.47
N TYR A 303 -12.58 6.40 -11.21
CA TYR A 303 -13.67 5.95 -10.34
C TYR A 303 -15.02 6.53 -10.73
N VAL A 304 -15.07 7.74 -11.27
CA VAL A 304 -16.31 8.36 -11.78
C VAL A 304 -16.97 7.46 -12.82
N GLN A 305 -16.21 7.00 -13.80
CA GLN A 305 -16.74 6.21 -14.91
C GLN A 305 -16.70 4.70 -14.62
N HIS A 306 -15.53 4.17 -14.23
CA HIS A 306 -15.32 2.73 -14.12
C HIS A 306 -16.04 2.13 -12.90
N PHE A 307 -15.99 2.80 -11.77
CA PHE A 307 -16.63 2.37 -10.52
C PHE A 307 -17.99 3.02 -10.26
N LYS A 308 -18.51 3.79 -11.22
CA LYS A 308 -19.81 4.46 -11.10
C LYS A 308 -19.90 5.41 -9.89
N CYS A 309 -18.76 5.96 -9.45
CA CYS A 309 -18.69 6.98 -8.39
C CYS A 309 -19.01 8.36 -8.98
N ASN A 310 -20.21 8.53 -9.53
CA ASN A 310 -20.53 9.58 -10.50
C ASN A 310 -21.63 10.55 -10.06
N LEU A 311 -21.93 10.67 -8.76
CA LEU A 311 -22.84 11.73 -8.30
C LEU A 311 -22.24 13.11 -8.57
N ARG A 312 -20.93 13.27 -8.42
CA ARG A 312 -20.12 14.43 -8.81
C ARG A 312 -18.70 13.97 -9.12
N ASP A 313 -17.97 14.65 -9.98
CA ASP A 313 -16.52 14.51 -10.09
C ASP A 313 -15.79 15.41 -9.09
N ILE A 314 -14.49 15.23 -8.93
CA ILE A 314 -13.69 16.05 -8.00
C ILE A 314 -13.50 17.45 -8.57
N ARG A 315 -13.21 17.57 -9.88
CA ARG A 315 -12.81 18.83 -10.51
C ARG A 315 -13.92 19.88 -10.56
N SER A 316 -15.19 19.48 -10.65
CA SER A 316 -16.32 20.40 -10.70
C SER A 316 -17.16 20.42 -9.43
N GLY A 317 -17.17 19.34 -8.66
CA GLY A 317 -18.06 19.16 -7.53
C GLY A 317 -17.45 19.43 -6.15
N PHE A 318 -16.10 19.51 -6.03
CA PHE A 318 -15.39 19.60 -4.76
C PHE A 318 -14.22 20.62 -4.86
N PRO A 319 -14.48 21.91 -4.85
CA PRO A 319 -13.45 22.92 -5.15
C PRO A 319 -12.28 22.95 -4.17
N ALA A 320 -12.47 22.72 -2.87
CA ALA A 320 -11.37 22.71 -1.91
C ALA A 320 -10.51 21.43 -2.05
N LEU A 321 -11.17 20.30 -2.22
CA LEU A 321 -10.50 19.01 -2.45
C LEU A 321 -9.76 19.02 -3.80
N HIS A 322 -10.32 19.63 -4.84
CA HIS A 322 -9.67 19.79 -6.13
C HIS A 322 -8.43 20.69 -6.04
N ARG A 323 -8.49 21.82 -5.31
CA ARG A 323 -7.30 22.66 -5.06
C ARG A 323 -6.22 21.90 -4.30
N TRP A 324 -6.60 21.13 -3.28
CA TRP A 324 -5.68 20.32 -2.47
C TRP A 324 -4.98 19.25 -3.29
N VAL A 325 -5.69 18.43 -4.09
CA VAL A 325 -5.07 17.37 -4.90
C VAL A 325 -4.13 17.93 -5.97
N ARG A 326 -4.50 19.06 -6.62
CA ARG A 326 -3.63 19.75 -7.59
C ARG A 326 -2.39 20.31 -6.93
N ARG A 327 -2.51 20.89 -5.74
CA ARG A 327 -1.35 21.38 -4.98
C ARG A 327 -0.37 20.26 -4.68
N LEU A 328 -0.82 19.16 -4.13
CA LEU A 328 0.05 18.00 -3.88
C LEU A 328 0.72 17.51 -5.16
N TYR A 329 -0.04 17.39 -6.25
CA TYR A 329 0.51 16.91 -7.52
C TYR A 329 1.55 17.87 -8.12
N TRP A 330 1.24 19.16 -8.22
CA TRP A 330 2.11 20.09 -8.92
C TRP A 330 3.26 20.65 -8.10
N ASP A 331 3.08 20.84 -6.80
CA ASP A 331 4.07 21.49 -5.93
C ASP A 331 4.99 20.51 -5.22
N VAL A 332 4.58 19.23 -5.09
CA VAL A 332 5.33 18.23 -4.34
C VAL A 332 5.74 17.08 -5.26
N PRO A 333 7.01 17.06 -5.72
CA PRO A 333 7.50 16.05 -6.68
C PRO A 333 7.20 14.60 -6.26
N ALA A 334 7.21 14.31 -4.96
CA ALA A 334 6.93 12.96 -4.46
C ALA A 334 5.54 12.43 -4.86
N PHE A 335 4.55 13.30 -5.01
CA PHE A 335 3.22 12.91 -5.45
C PHE A 335 3.11 12.83 -6.98
N ARG A 336 3.64 13.84 -7.69
CA ARG A 336 3.60 13.87 -9.16
C ARG A 336 4.39 12.74 -9.79
N ASP A 337 5.65 12.58 -9.40
CA ASP A 337 6.59 11.67 -10.04
C ASP A 337 6.27 10.20 -9.75
N THR A 338 5.41 9.93 -8.78
CA THR A 338 4.91 8.59 -8.45
C THR A 338 3.51 8.31 -8.99
N THR A 339 2.87 9.29 -9.66
CA THR A 339 1.56 9.15 -10.29
C THR A 339 1.73 8.83 -11.78
N ASP A 340 1.32 7.66 -12.22
CA ASP A 340 1.30 7.25 -13.62
C ASP A 340 -0.15 7.02 -14.07
N PHE A 341 -0.72 7.99 -14.80
CA PHE A 341 -2.11 7.93 -15.24
C PHE A 341 -2.34 6.86 -16.30
N GLU A 342 -1.35 6.52 -17.12
CA GLU A 342 -1.47 5.45 -18.10
C GLU A 342 -1.60 4.09 -17.42
N HIS A 343 -0.71 3.76 -16.49
CA HIS A 343 -0.84 2.55 -15.67
C HIS A 343 -2.17 2.49 -14.92
N ILE A 344 -2.59 3.62 -14.34
CA ILE A 344 -3.86 3.73 -13.60
C ILE A 344 -5.02 3.40 -14.53
N LYS A 345 -5.17 4.10 -15.66
CA LYS A 345 -6.31 3.92 -16.58
C LYS A 345 -6.33 2.52 -17.20
N LEU A 346 -5.17 2.04 -17.67
CA LEU A 346 -5.04 0.72 -18.28
C LEU A 346 -5.35 -0.42 -17.31
N HIS A 347 -4.87 -0.33 -16.07
CA HIS A 347 -5.15 -1.36 -15.08
C HIS A 347 -6.65 -1.54 -14.85
N TYR A 348 -7.34 -0.49 -14.43
CA TYR A 348 -8.74 -0.59 -14.09
C TYR A 348 -9.60 -1.04 -15.27
N THR A 349 -9.37 -0.48 -16.45
CA THR A 349 -10.20 -0.75 -17.61
C THR A 349 -9.95 -2.10 -18.27
N LYS A 350 -8.73 -2.63 -18.17
CA LYS A 350 -8.34 -3.88 -18.85
C LYS A 350 -8.27 -5.11 -17.92
N SER A 351 -8.21 -4.89 -16.60
CA SER A 351 -8.12 -6.00 -15.63
C SER A 351 -9.47 -6.41 -15.03
N HIS A 352 -10.48 -5.55 -15.08
CA HIS A 352 -11.81 -5.81 -14.49
C HIS A 352 -12.85 -6.14 -15.55
N LYS A 353 -12.71 -7.31 -16.19
CA LYS A 353 -13.62 -7.76 -17.28
C LYS A 353 -15.09 -7.83 -16.87
N GLN A 354 -15.38 -8.08 -15.60
CA GLN A 354 -16.75 -8.08 -15.06
C GLN A 354 -17.41 -6.70 -15.05
N ILE A 355 -16.61 -5.61 -15.06
CA ILE A 355 -17.10 -4.23 -15.14
C ILE A 355 -17.00 -3.70 -16.57
N ASN A 356 -15.91 -4.01 -17.27
CA ASN A 356 -15.60 -3.51 -18.61
C ASN A 356 -15.23 -4.67 -19.52
N GLN A 357 -16.25 -5.37 -20.03
CA GLN A 357 -16.10 -6.59 -20.81
C GLN A 357 -15.19 -6.41 -22.05
N PHE A 358 -15.29 -5.28 -22.72
CA PHE A 358 -14.55 -4.99 -23.96
C PHE A 358 -13.18 -4.34 -23.73
N ALA A 359 -12.79 -4.15 -22.49
CA ALA A 359 -11.51 -3.56 -22.11
C ALA A 359 -11.21 -2.18 -22.77
N ILE A 360 -12.25 -1.37 -22.99
CA ILE A 360 -12.14 -0.03 -23.58
C ILE A 360 -11.63 0.92 -22.49
N THR A 361 -10.56 1.66 -22.81
CA THR A 361 -10.00 2.69 -21.92
C THR A 361 -10.57 4.05 -22.32
N PRO A 362 -11.32 4.74 -21.44
CA PRO A 362 -11.85 6.08 -21.75
C PRO A 362 -10.72 7.08 -22.00
N VAL A 363 -10.94 8.00 -22.96
CA VAL A 363 -9.99 9.07 -23.27
C VAL A 363 -9.94 10.10 -22.15
N GLY A 364 -11.10 10.53 -21.65
CA GLY A 364 -11.22 11.56 -20.60
C GLY A 364 -10.90 11.05 -19.18
N PRO A 365 -10.81 12.00 -18.24
CA PRO A 365 -10.81 13.44 -18.49
C PRO A 365 -9.52 13.92 -19.18
N VAL A 366 -9.60 15.03 -19.92
CA VAL A 366 -8.42 15.61 -20.59
C VAL A 366 -8.26 17.07 -20.13
N PRO A 367 -7.11 17.40 -19.53
CA PRO A 367 -6.05 16.49 -19.05
C PRO A 367 -6.50 15.65 -17.84
N ASP A 368 -5.76 14.60 -17.49
CA ASP A 368 -6.08 13.74 -16.35
C ASP A 368 -6.12 14.52 -15.02
N ILE A 369 -5.28 15.53 -14.88
CA ILE A 369 -5.30 16.51 -13.79
C ILE A 369 -5.12 17.92 -14.35
N LEU A 370 -5.97 18.87 -13.91
CA LEU A 370 -5.91 20.24 -14.39
C LEU A 370 -4.63 20.94 -13.88
N PRO A 371 -4.05 21.87 -14.70
CA PRO A 371 -2.98 22.75 -14.26
C PRO A 371 -3.38 23.53 -13.01
N ARG A 372 -2.37 23.89 -12.19
CA ARG A 372 -2.61 24.55 -10.92
C ARG A 372 -3.32 25.89 -11.03
N ASP A 373 -2.98 26.69 -12.04
CA ASP A 373 -3.40 28.08 -12.20
C ASP A 373 -4.64 28.26 -13.07
N GLU A 374 -5.19 27.19 -13.67
CA GLU A 374 -6.39 27.24 -14.49
C GLU A 374 -7.66 27.05 -13.66
N GLU A 375 -7.91 27.92 -12.70
CA GLU A 375 -9.04 27.73 -11.78
C GLU A 375 -10.42 27.96 -12.40
N VAL A 376 -10.57 28.58 -13.56
CA VAL A 376 -11.92 28.93 -14.04
C VAL A 376 -12.07 29.02 -15.56
N ARG A 377 -11.01 29.15 -16.33
CA ARG A 377 -11.13 29.43 -17.77
C ARG A 377 -11.65 28.27 -18.62
N ALA A 378 -11.34 27.03 -18.25
CA ALA A 378 -11.75 25.87 -19.03
C ALA A 378 -13.26 25.54 -18.92
N VAL A 379 -13.89 25.81 -17.78
CA VAL A 379 -15.33 25.58 -17.58
C VAL A 379 -16.17 26.63 -18.28
N GLN A 380 -15.66 27.83 -18.46
CA GLN A 380 -16.36 28.92 -19.19
C GLN A 380 -16.20 28.85 -20.71
N ALA A 381 -15.14 28.21 -21.22
CA ALA A 381 -14.91 28.02 -22.64
C ALA A 381 -15.66 26.81 -23.23
N ALA A 382 -16.20 25.95 -22.39
CA ALA A 382 -16.97 24.75 -22.78
C ALA A 382 -18.50 24.96 -22.70
N LYS A 383 -18.96 26.16 -22.31
CA LYS A 383 -20.34 26.62 -22.39
C LYS A 383 -20.51 27.60 -23.55
#